data_fc06e537b3ed40980f992bf46ca24754
#
_entry.id   fc06e537b3ed40980f992bf46ca24754
#
_cell.length_a   1.000
_cell.length_b   1.000
_cell.length_c   1.000
_cell.angle_alpha   90.00
_cell.angle_beta   90.00
_cell.angle_gamma   90.00
#
_symmetry.space_group_name_H-M   'P 1'
#
loop_
_entity.id
_entity.type
_entity.pdbx_description
1 polymer ?
#
loop_
_entity_poly.entity_id
_entity_poly.type
_entity_poly.pdbx_seq_one_letter_code
_entity_poly.pdbx_strand_id
1 'polypeptide(L)'
;YKAIVKEHAGIDFPQDPRSQLDMATEAVFRSWNTERAHIYRRREKIPHDLGTAVNVCTMVFGNMGETSGTGVCFTRDPSSGHSGVYGDYLVNAQGEDVVAGIRNTLSLADLERLDKASYDELRSIMRRLETHYRDLCDIEFTIERGKLWMLQTRVGKRTAAAAFRVATQLVDEKLITMDEALTRVSGEQLTQLMFPQFDDDSSRDLLTRAMPASPGAAVGYIAFDNDEAVSRAEKGDSVILVRRETNPDDLPGMVAAAGVLTARGGKTSHAAVVARGMGKTCVCGAESLVIDAAAGT
;
A
#
# COMPACT_ATOMS: atom_id res chain seq x y z
N TYR A 1 19.65 -17.34 -7.44
CA TYR A 1 19.40 -16.20 -8.30
C TYR A 1 20.24 -16.25 -9.60
N LYS A 2 21.59 -16.45 -9.53
CA LYS A 2 22.42 -16.51 -10.73
C LYS A 2 21.97 -17.58 -11.74
N ALA A 3 21.59 -18.77 -11.25
CA ALA A 3 21.06 -19.83 -12.10
C ALA A 3 19.74 -19.44 -12.77
N ILE A 4 18.85 -18.76 -12.05
CA ILE A 4 17.56 -18.26 -12.58
C ILE A 4 17.80 -17.24 -13.70
N VAL A 5 18.74 -16.30 -13.50
CA VAL A 5 19.09 -15.32 -14.55
C VAL A 5 19.62 -16.03 -15.78
N LYS A 6 20.49 -17.03 -15.62
CA LYS A 6 21.02 -17.80 -16.74
C LYS A 6 19.94 -18.58 -17.48
N GLU A 7 19.02 -19.19 -16.74
CA GLU A 7 17.91 -19.97 -17.31
C GLU A 7 16.93 -19.10 -18.11
N HIS A 8 16.52 -17.94 -17.54
CA HIS A 8 15.49 -17.11 -18.15
C HIS A 8 16.02 -16.05 -19.13
N ALA A 9 17.21 -15.52 -18.90
CA ALA A 9 17.79 -14.47 -19.74
C ALA A 9 18.90 -14.98 -20.68
N GLY A 10 19.35 -16.24 -20.53
CA GLY A 10 20.42 -16.85 -21.36
C GLY A 10 21.80 -16.26 -21.10
N ILE A 11 21.98 -15.42 -20.10
CA ILE A 11 23.24 -14.73 -19.77
C ILE A 11 23.71 -15.06 -18.36
N ASP A 12 25.00 -15.06 -18.13
CA ASP A 12 25.55 -15.12 -16.78
C ASP A 12 25.40 -13.76 -16.09
N PHE A 13 24.94 -13.78 -14.83
CA PHE A 13 24.83 -12.55 -14.04
C PHE A 13 26.23 -11.96 -13.80
N PRO A 14 26.53 -10.75 -14.28
CA PRO A 14 27.87 -10.17 -14.22
C PRO A 14 28.29 -9.96 -12.76
N GLN A 15 29.60 -10.07 -12.50
CA GLN A 15 30.17 -9.80 -11.18
C GLN A 15 30.83 -8.41 -11.10
N ASP A 16 30.96 -7.74 -12.22
CA ASP A 16 31.40 -6.34 -12.27
C ASP A 16 30.24 -5.41 -11.84
N PRO A 17 30.44 -4.54 -10.83
CA PRO A 17 29.39 -3.64 -10.33
C PRO A 17 28.85 -2.67 -11.38
N ARG A 18 29.67 -2.23 -12.31
CA ARG A 18 29.22 -1.33 -13.38
C ARG A 18 28.26 -2.03 -14.33
N SER A 19 28.60 -3.23 -14.74
CA SER A 19 27.75 -4.04 -15.59
C SER A 19 26.42 -4.40 -14.91
N GLN A 20 26.43 -4.64 -13.58
CA GLN A 20 25.20 -4.83 -12.79
C GLN A 20 24.33 -3.59 -12.80
N LEU A 21 24.93 -2.41 -12.61
CA LEU A 21 24.20 -1.13 -12.63
C LEU A 21 23.58 -0.86 -14.02
N ASP A 22 24.34 -1.10 -15.07
CA ASP A 22 23.86 -0.90 -16.45
C ASP A 22 22.66 -1.83 -16.74
N MET A 23 22.73 -3.10 -16.34
CA MET A 23 21.61 -4.05 -16.46
C MET A 23 20.38 -3.62 -15.64
N ALA A 24 20.59 -3.18 -14.40
CA ALA A 24 19.50 -2.70 -13.55
C ALA A 24 18.83 -1.45 -14.13
N THR A 25 19.62 -0.52 -14.65
CA THR A 25 19.15 0.69 -15.32
C THR A 25 18.29 0.35 -16.54
N GLU A 26 18.78 -0.57 -17.38
CA GLU A 26 18.03 -1.04 -18.55
C GLU A 26 16.71 -1.72 -18.15
N ALA A 27 16.72 -2.55 -17.11
CA ALA A 27 15.53 -3.21 -16.61
C ALA A 27 14.47 -2.20 -16.13
N VAL A 28 14.87 -1.11 -15.47
CA VAL A 28 13.95 -0.03 -15.08
C VAL A 28 13.33 0.63 -16.31
N PHE A 29 14.12 0.98 -17.34
CA PHE A 29 13.56 1.57 -18.56
C PHE A 29 12.61 0.60 -19.29
N ARG A 30 12.94 -0.69 -19.36
CA ARG A 30 12.06 -1.70 -19.96
C ARG A 30 10.75 -1.87 -19.20
N SER A 31 10.77 -1.73 -17.89
CA SER A 31 9.58 -1.89 -17.03
C SER A 31 8.45 -0.91 -17.38
N TRP A 32 8.77 0.25 -17.97
CA TRP A 32 7.79 1.22 -18.46
C TRP A 32 6.81 0.64 -19.48
N ASN A 33 7.25 -0.34 -20.26
CA ASN A 33 6.48 -0.94 -21.36
C ASN A 33 5.85 -2.29 -20.97
N THR A 34 5.86 -2.66 -19.68
CA THR A 34 5.13 -3.84 -19.21
C THR A 34 3.63 -3.62 -19.25
N GLU A 35 2.84 -4.69 -19.41
CA GLU A 35 1.37 -4.63 -19.41
C GLU A 35 0.84 -4.02 -18.10
N ARG A 36 1.41 -4.43 -16.97
CA ARG A 36 1.08 -3.84 -15.65
C ARG A 36 1.26 -2.31 -15.64
N ALA A 37 2.37 -1.81 -16.18
CA ALA A 37 2.63 -0.37 -16.23
C ALA A 37 1.65 0.35 -17.17
N HIS A 38 1.24 -0.28 -18.28
CA HIS A 38 0.20 0.26 -19.16
C HIS A 38 -1.16 0.37 -18.48
N ILE A 39 -1.59 -0.68 -17.75
CA ILE A 39 -2.85 -0.70 -17.00
C ILE A 39 -2.83 0.40 -15.92
N TYR A 40 -1.74 0.48 -15.15
CA TYR A 40 -1.59 1.49 -14.10
C TYR A 40 -1.70 2.92 -14.67
N ARG A 41 -0.93 3.24 -15.73
CA ARG A 41 -0.98 4.57 -16.34
C ARG A 41 -2.36 4.94 -16.87
N ARG A 42 -3.04 4.00 -17.53
CA ARG A 42 -4.41 4.24 -18.04
C ARG A 42 -5.35 4.60 -16.90
N ARG A 43 -5.26 3.89 -15.80
CA ARG A 43 -6.08 4.12 -14.63
C ARG A 43 -5.79 5.46 -13.95
N GLU A 44 -4.53 5.78 -13.74
CA GLU A 44 -4.08 7.02 -13.10
C GLU A 44 -4.06 8.22 -14.07
N LYS A 45 -4.54 8.03 -15.32
CA LYS A 45 -4.56 9.06 -16.37
C LYS A 45 -3.17 9.66 -16.66
N ILE A 46 -2.13 8.84 -16.56
CA ILE A 46 -0.74 9.23 -16.85
C ILE A 46 -0.50 9.06 -18.35
N PRO A 47 0.03 10.08 -19.05
CA PRO A 47 0.37 9.99 -20.47
C PRO A 47 1.38 8.86 -20.74
N HIS A 48 1.17 8.11 -21.82
CA HIS A 48 2.04 6.97 -22.16
C HIS A 48 3.41 7.41 -22.70
N ASP A 49 3.52 8.62 -23.17
CA ASP A 49 4.73 9.24 -23.76
C ASP A 49 5.60 9.98 -22.73
N LEU A 50 5.19 10.02 -21.46
CA LEU A 50 5.93 10.70 -20.39
C LEU A 50 7.31 10.08 -20.14
N GLY A 51 7.43 8.78 -20.27
CA GLY A 51 8.66 8.04 -19.97
C GLY A 51 8.90 7.84 -18.45
N THR A 52 10.06 7.28 -18.14
CA THR A 52 10.52 7.07 -16.76
C THR A 52 11.98 7.46 -16.60
N ALA A 53 12.42 7.59 -15.34
CA ALA A 53 13.81 7.89 -15.00
C ALA A 53 14.36 6.87 -14.00
N VAL A 54 15.66 6.84 -13.87
CA VAL A 54 16.39 5.97 -12.92
C VAL A 54 17.10 6.84 -11.89
N ASN A 55 16.86 6.55 -10.62
CA ASN A 55 17.61 7.10 -9.51
C ASN A 55 18.53 6.02 -8.93
N VAL A 56 19.80 6.34 -8.75
CA VAL A 56 20.79 5.46 -8.10
C VAL A 56 21.03 6.00 -6.71
N CYS A 57 20.59 5.23 -5.70
CA CYS A 57 20.67 5.63 -4.30
C CYS A 57 21.56 4.67 -3.51
N THR A 58 22.24 5.19 -2.48
CA THR A 58 22.90 4.36 -1.48
C THR A 58 21.86 3.50 -0.77
N MET A 59 22.12 2.19 -0.65
CA MET A 59 21.27 1.30 0.12
C MET A 59 21.56 1.41 1.62
N VAL A 60 20.49 1.31 2.41
CA VAL A 60 20.52 1.09 3.86
C VAL A 60 19.78 -0.21 4.18
N PHE A 61 20.20 -0.90 5.23
CA PHE A 61 19.79 -2.28 5.47
C PHE A 61 19.06 -2.43 6.80
N GLY A 62 17.76 -2.68 6.72
CA GLY A 62 16.90 -2.98 7.87
C GLY A 62 17.05 -4.41 8.41
N ASN A 63 17.81 -5.26 7.73
CA ASN A 63 18.05 -6.66 8.08
C ASN A 63 19.44 -6.93 8.68
N MET A 64 19.97 -5.99 9.46
CA MET A 64 21.29 -6.06 10.11
C MET A 64 21.20 -6.47 11.59
N GLY A 65 20.20 -7.25 11.96
CA GLY A 65 19.98 -7.73 13.32
C GLY A 65 18.87 -6.99 14.06
N GLU A 66 18.74 -7.28 15.36
CA GLU A 66 17.61 -6.84 16.20
C GLU A 66 17.53 -5.32 16.43
N THR A 67 18.61 -4.59 16.21
CA THR A 67 18.65 -3.11 16.26
C THR A 67 18.40 -2.46 14.91
N SER A 68 17.94 -3.25 13.94
CA SER A 68 17.62 -2.82 12.60
C SER A 68 16.18 -3.20 12.24
N GLY A 69 15.58 -2.48 11.32
CA GLY A 69 14.24 -2.75 10.86
C GLY A 69 13.83 -1.78 9.77
N THR A 70 12.64 -1.96 9.25
CA THR A 70 12.08 -1.09 8.23
C THR A 70 10.61 -0.86 8.50
N GLY A 71 10.07 0.24 8.00
CA GLY A 71 8.67 0.54 8.19
C GLY A 71 8.11 1.52 7.17
N VAL A 72 6.79 1.54 7.15
CA VAL A 72 5.99 2.51 6.41
C VAL A 72 5.02 3.17 7.36
N CYS A 73 4.91 4.48 7.32
CA CYS A 73 4.02 5.21 8.21
C CYS A 73 3.29 6.35 7.51
N PHE A 74 2.23 6.80 8.16
CA PHE A 74 1.40 7.92 7.73
C PHE A 74 1.30 8.95 8.84
N THR A 75 1.34 10.22 8.50
CA THR A 75 1.20 11.32 9.46
C THR A 75 -0.22 11.44 10.02
N ARG A 76 -1.21 10.87 9.33
CA ARG A 76 -2.62 10.71 9.76
C ARG A 76 -3.12 9.34 9.30
N ASP A 77 -4.16 8.83 9.94
CA ASP A 77 -4.77 7.57 9.50
C ASP A 77 -5.34 7.72 8.07
N PRO A 78 -4.81 7.02 7.08
CA PRO A 78 -5.29 7.12 5.70
C PRO A 78 -6.70 6.56 5.48
N SER A 79 -7.24 5.81 6.44
CA SER A 79 -8.59 5.25 6.37
C SER A 79 -9.63 6.19 6.95
N SER A 80 -9.34 6.77 8.11
CA SER A 80 -10.28 7.60 8.86
C SER A 80 -9.95 9.10 8.85
N GLY A 81 -8.71 9.48 8.55
CA GLY A 81 -8.23 10.86 8.58
C GLY A 81 -7.87 11.39 9.98
N HIS A 82 -7.94 10.56 11.03
CA HIS A 82 -7.54 11.01 12.37
C HIS A 82 -6.05 11.31 12.44
N SER A 83 -5.70 12.38 13.15
CA SER A 83 -4.30 12.72 13.47
C SER A 83 -3.67 11.63 14.32
N GLY A 84 -2.40 11.34 14.11
CA GLY A 84 -1.66 10.36 14.88
C GLY A 84 -0.51 9.74 14.10
N VAL A 85 0.12 8.74 14.70
CA VAL A 85 1.19 7.95 14.09
C VAL A 85 0.62 6.60 13.70
N TYR A 86 0.51 6.36 12.41
CA TYR A 86 -0.09 5.16 11.84
C TYR A 86 0.91 4.49 10.92
N GLY A 87 0.99 3.18 10.96
CA GLY A 87 1.85 2.43 10.07
C GLY A 87 2.34 1.13 10.67
N ASP A 88 3.21 0.49 9.92
CA ASP A 88 3.74 -0.82 10.18
C ASP A 88 5.27 -0.77 10.29
N TYR A 89 5.81 -1.52 11.22
CA TYR A 89 7.24 -1.69 11.44
C TYR A 89 7.60 -3.17 11.52
N LEU A 90 8.75 -3.53 10.99
CA LEU A 90 9.24 -4.91 11.02
C LEU A 90 10.71 -4.93 11.40
N VAL A 91 11.01 -5.62 12.51
CA VAL A 91 12.37 -5.81 12.99
C VAL A 91 13.13 -6.76 12.08
N ASN A 92 14.41 -6.50 11.87
CA ASN A 92 15.32 -7.32 11.07
C ASN A 92 14.73 -7.69 9.70
N ALA A 93 14.34 -6.68 8.92
CA ALA A 93 13.63 -6.84 7.65
C ALA A 93 13.99 -5.75 6.64
N GLN A 94 13.75 -6.02 5.37
CA GLN A 94 13.83 -5.06 4.28
C GLN A 94 12.43 -4.55 3.90
N GLY A 95 12.38 -3.49 3.07
CA GLY A 95 11.13 -2.85 2.68
C GLY A 95 10.14 -3.79 1.99
N GLU A 96 10.62 -4.70 1.17
CA GLU A 96 9.79 -5.70 0.50
C GLU A 96 9.04 -6.61 1.49
N ASP A 97 9.63 -6.93 2.63
CA ASP A 97 9.01 -7.79 3.65
C ASP A 97 7.77 -7.14 4.26
N VAL A 98 7.79 -5.80 4.42
CA VAL A 98 6.65 -5.02 4.94
C VAL A 98 5.56 -4.89 3.88
N VAL A 99 5.94 -4.49 2.67
CA VAL A 99 4.99 -4.17 1.59
C VAL A 99 4.35 -5.42 1.00
N ALA A 100 5.10 -6.52 0.91
CA ALA A 100 4.56 -7.80 0.42
C ALA A 100 3.58 -8.45 1.41
N GLY A 101 3.61 -8.07 2.69
CA GLY A 101 2.71 -8.60 3.72
C GLY A 101 2.97 -10.08 4.05
N ILE A 102 4.19 -10.58 3.78
CA ILE A 102 4.55 -11.98 4.00
C ILE A 102 4.75 -12.29 5.50
N ARG A 103 5.11 -11.28 6.28
CA ARG A 103 5.32 -11.35 7.73
C ARG A 103 4.34 -10.42 8.45
N ASN A 104 3.95 -10.80 9.66
CA ASN A 104 3.13 -9.93 10.50
C ASN A 104 3.97 -8.76 10.99
N THR A 105 3.44 -7.56 10.81
CA THR A 105 4.09 -6.32 11.20
C THR A 105 3.75 -5.94 12.63
N LEU A 106 4.62 -5.17 13.25
CA LEU A 106 4.38 -4.50 14.52
C LEU A 106 3.79 -3.11 14.26
N SER A 107 3.03 -2.60 15.22
CA SER A 107 2.59 -1.21 15.18
C SER A 107 3.72 -0.25 15.49
N LEU A 108 3.58 1.02 15.09
CA LEU A 108 4.56 2.05 15.50
C LEU A 108 4.55 2.33 17.01
N ALA A 109 3.47 1.99 17.74
CA ALA A 109 3.49 2.00 19.19
C ALA A 109 4.43 0.93 19.78
N ASP A 110 4.62 -0.17 19.06
CA ASP A 110 5.62 -1.18 19.43
C ASP A 110 7.04 -0.67 19.17
N LEU A 111 7.28 0.07 18.09
CA LEU A 111 8.56 0.74 17.85
C LEU A 111 8.92 1.71 18.99
N GLU A 112 7.93 2.46 19.54
CA GLU A 112 8.17 3.34 20.67
C GLU A 112 8.72 2.57 21.88
N ARG A 113 8.27 1.32 22.09
CA ARG A 113 8.76 0.47 23.19
C ARG A 113 10.11 -0.17 22.90
N LEU A 114 10.37 -0.51 21.64
CA LEU A 114 11.60 -1.19 21.22
C LEU A 114 12.77 -0.24 21.04
N ASP A 115 12.54 0.90 20.40
CA ASP A 115 13.54 1.93 20.11
C ASP A 115 12.90 3.33 20.15
N LYS A 116 12.80 3.84 21.39
CA LYS A 116 12.21 5.16 21.65
C LYS A 116 12.95 6.29 20.94
N ALA A 117 14.27 6.20 20.80
CA ALA A 117 15.06 7.25 20.16
C ALA A 117 14.71 7.40 18.69
N SER A 118 14.69 6.30 17.94
CA SER A 118 14.27 6.28 16.54
C SER A 118 12.79 6.67 16.37
N TYR A 119 11.92 6.26 17.30
CA TYR A 119 10.51 6.66 17.27
C TYR A 119 10.31 8.17 17.46
N ASP A 120 10.99 8.78 18.43
CA ASP A 120 10.90 10.21 18.69
C ASP A 120 11.47 11.03 17.50
N GLU A 121 12.56 10.57 16.90
CA GLU A 121 13.13 11.16 15.68
C GLU A 121 12.14 11.06 14.51
N LEU A 122 11.55 9.87 14.28
CA LEU A 122 10.52 9.65 13.25
C LEU A 122 9.35 10.61 13.42
N ARG A 123 8.82 10.75 14.63
CA ARG A 123 7.72 11.69 14.93
C ARG A 123 8.09 13.14 14.64
N SER A 124 9.34 13.53 14.92
CA SER A 124 9.83 14.86 14.60
C SER A 124 9.86 15.09 13.08
N ILE A 125 10.35 14.12 12.33
CA ILE A 125 10.39 14.15 10.87
C ILE A 125 8.97 14.20 10.29
N MET A 126 8.05 13.36 10.77
CA MET A 126 6.65 13.33 10.33
C MET A 126 6.00 14.71 10.44
N ARG A 127 6.15 15.38 11.59
CA ARG A 127 5.62 16.75 11.79
C ARG A 127 6.24 17.76 10.82
N ARG A 128 7.54 17.68 10.58
CA ARG A 128 8.22 18.57 9.62
C ARG A 128 7.72 18.36 8.21
N LEU A 129 7.53 17.10 7.78
CA LEU A 129 7.04 16.76 6.45
C LEU A 129 5.61 17.21 6.26
N GLU A 130 4.71 16.93 7.21
CA GLU A 130 3.31 17.35 7.14
C GLU A 130 3.18 18.88 7.08
N THR A 131 3.96 19.61 7.90
CA THR A 131 3.98 21.07 7.87
C THR A 131 4.54 21.62 6.54
N HIS A 132 5.58 20.97 6.00
CA HIS A 132 6.20 21.40 4.75
C HIS A 132 5.29 21.16 3.53
N TYR A 133 4.76 19.96 3.40
CA TYR A 133 3.86 19.58 2.30
C TYR A 133 2.43 20.04 2.52
N ARG A 134 2.09 20.43 3.76
CA ARG A 134 0.75 20.85 4.17
C ARG A 134 -0.31 19.81 3.82
N ASP A 135 0.05 18.52 3.94
CA ASP A 135 -0.82 17.40 3.62
C ASP A 135 -0.38 16.13 4.36
N LEU A 136 -1.29 15.14 4.42
CA LEU A 136 -0.99 13.79 4.89
C LEU A 136 0.14 13.19 4.08
N CYS A 137 1.21 12.78 4.75
CA CYS A 137 2.37 12.15 4.14
C CYS A 137 2.38 10.63 4.39
N ASP A 138 2.73 9.90 3.35
CA ASP A 138 3.12 8.50 3.34
C ASP A 138 4.66 8.46 3.33
N ILE A 139 5.26 7.73 4.26
CA ILE A 139 6.68 7.81 4.58
C ILE A 139 7.24 6.40 4.67
N GLU A 140 8.33 6.16 3.96
CA GLU A 140 9.13 4.93 4.07
C GLU A 140 10.43 5.23 4.82
N PHE A 141 10.77 4.40 5.80
CA PHE A 141 11.97 4.57 6.60
C PHE A 141 12.64 3.22 6.90
N THR A 142 13.93 3.28 7.20
CA THR A 142 14.72 2.12 7.65
C THR A 142 15.56 2.54 8.86
N ILE A 143 15.65 1.66 9.83
CA ILE A 143 16.59 1.76 10.95
C ILE A 143 17.71 0.77 10.68
N GLU A 144 18.91 1.26 10.51
CA GLU A 144 20.11 0.44 10.36
C GLU A 144 20.98 0.60 11.59
N ARG A 145 21.06 -0.45 12.42
CA ARG A 145 21.87 -0.49 13.65
C ARG A 145 21.59 0.71 14.57
N GLY A 146 20.32 0.98 14.84
CA GLY A 146 19.86 2.05 15.72
C GLY A 146 19.93 3.45 15.11
N LYS A 147 20.20 3.59 13.81
CA LYS A 147 20.18 4.87 13.10
C LYS A 147 19.01 4.92 12.12
N LEU A 148 18.15 5.92 12.27
CA LEU A 148 17.01 6.15 11.39
C LEU A 148 17.46 6.76 10.06
N TRP A 149 16.90 6.26 8.96
CA TRP A 149 17.08 6.76 7.61
C TRP A 149 15.71 6.93 6.94
N MET A 150 15.49 8.13 6.46
CA MET A 150 14.33 8.40 5.61
C MET A 150 14.62 7.95 4.18
N LEU A 151 13.73 7.14 3.61
CA LEU A 151 13.90 6.61 2.26
C LEU A 151 13.05 7.38 1.24
N GLN A 152 11.77 7.56 1.56
CA GLN A 152 10.83 8.21 0.65
C GLN A 152 9.72 8.90 1.43
N THR A 153 9.20 10.00 0.87
CA THR A 153 7.94 10.61 1.28
C THR A 153 7.10 10.96 0.06
N ARG A 154 5.80 10.84 0.20
CA ARG A 154 4.82 11.20 -0.83
C ARG A 154 3.51 11.63 -0.18
N VAL A 155 2.64 12.26 -0.95
CA VAL A 155 1.27 12.51 -0.50
C VAL A 155 0.55 11.18 -0.31
N GLY A 156 0.02 10.94 0.89
CA GLY A 156 -0.59 9.67 1.24
C GLY A 156 -1.91 9.43 0.51
N LYS A 157 -2.03 8.26 -0.11
CA LYS A 157 -3.31 7.78 -0.62
C LYS A 157 -4.26 7.54 0.54
N ARG A 158 -5.51 7.97 0.39
CA ARG A 158 -6.50 7.98 1.47
C ARG A 158 -7.89 7.67 0.95
N THR A 159 -8.79 7.27 1.86
CA THR A 159 -10.21 7.11 1.54
C THR A 159 -10.88 8.45 1.31
N ALA A 160 -12.06 8.44 0.73
CA ALA A 160 -12.86 9.64 0.56
C ALA A 160 -13.17 10.31 1.92
N ALA A 161 -13.59 9.53 2.93
CA ALA A 161 -13.86 10.05 4.27
C ALA A 161 -12.63 10.69 4.90
N ALA A 162 -11.46 10.04 4.77
CA ALA A 162 -10.21 10.61 5.25
C ALA A 162 -9.82 11.88 4.49
N ALA A 163 -10.06 11.96 3.18
CA ALA A 163 -9.75 13.16 2.39
C ALA A 163 -10.51 14.40 2.91
N PHE A 164 -11.82 14.28 3.12
CA PHE A 164 -12.62 15.37 3.66
C PHE A 164 -12.20 15.74 5.08
N ARG A 165 -11.99 14.75 5.96
CA ARG A 165 -11.58 15.02 7.35
C ARG A 165 -10.21 15.68 7.42
N VAL A 166 -9.23 15.18 6.67
CA VAL A 166 -7.88 15.75 6.63
C VAL A 166 -7.92 17.18 6.11
N ALA A 167 -8.67 17.45 5.03
CA ALA A 167 -8.82 18.80 4.50
C ALA A 167 -9.39 19.78 5.56
N THR A 168 -10.43 19.38 6.28
CA THR A 168 -11.02 20.17 7.35
C THR A 168 -10.04 20.41 8.50
N GLN A 169 -9.36 19.37 8.98
CA GLN A 169 -8.38 19.49 10.05
C GLN A 169 -7.22 20.42 9.69
N LEU A 170 -6.69 20.33 8.46
CA LEU A 170 -5.61 21.18 8.00
C LEU A 170 -6.02 22.68 7.95
N VAL A 171 -7.30 22.96 7.69
CA VAL A 171 -7.85 24.34 7.79
C VAL A 171 -7.91 24.78 9.26
N ASP A 172 -8.44 23.94 10.15
CA ASP A 172 -8.55 24.23 11.59
C ASP A 172 -7.16 24.48 12.21
N GLU A 173 -6.17 23.69 11.78
CA GLU A 173 -4.76 23.81 12.17
C GLU A 173 -4.04 25.00 11.49
N LYS A 174 -4.71 25.73 10.61
CA LYS A 174 -4.18 26.89 9.84
C LYS A 174 -2.99 26.53 8.94
N LEU A 175 -2.90 25.31 8.51
CA LEU A 175 -1.88 24.85 7.54
C LEU A 175 -2.29 25.17 6.11
N ILE A 176 -3.59 25.18 5.81
CA ILE A 176 -4.16 25.55 4.50
C ILE A 176 -5.37 26.46 4.66
N THR A 177 -5.75 27.13 3.57
CA THR A 177 -6.97 27.91 3.50
C THR A 177 -8.18 27.02 3.16
N MET A 178 -9.41 27.52 3.35
CA MET A 178 -10.62 26.83 2.92
C MET A 178 -10.63 26.62 1.40
N ASP A 179 -10.19 27.59 0.62
CA ASP A 179 -10.11 27.47 -0.84
C ASP A 179 -9.13 26.37 -1.26
N GLU A 180 -7.97 26.27 -0.61
CA GLU A 180 -7.02 25.16 -0.82
C GLU A 180 -7.65 23.82 -0.44
N ALA A 181 -8.39 23.74 0.68
CA ALA A 181 -9.08 22.53 1.10
C ALA A 181 -10.10 22.03 0.06
N LEU A 182 -10.87 22.94 -0.52
CA LEU A 182 -11.84 22.62 -1.56
C LEU A 182 -11.18 22.05 -2.84
N THR A 183 -9.95 22.48 -3.15
CA THR A 183 -9.22 21.93 -4.31
C THR A 183 -8.64 20.54 -4.07
N ARG A 184 -8.59 20.06 -2.81
CA ARG A 184 -8.01 18.77 -2.43
C ARG A 184 -9.00 17.63 -2.34
N VAL A 185 -10.28 17.92 -2.42
CA VAL A 185 -11.36 16.95 -2.44
C VAL A 185 -12.04 16.95 -3.81
N SER A 186 -12.52 15.79 -4.25
CA SER A 186 -13.14 15.67 -5.57
C SER A 186 -14.61 15.27 -5.47
N GLY A 187 -15.38 15.55 -6.55
CA GLY A 187 -16.75 15.07 -6.67
C GLY A 187 -16.84 13.53 -6.68
N GLU A 188 -15.84 12.84 -7.21
CA GLU A 188 -15.76 11.38 -7.15
C GLU A 188 -15.66 10.87 -5.71
N GLN A 189 -14.84 11.53 -4.88
CA GLN A 189 -14.73 11.20 -3.45
C GLN A 189 -16.04 11.46 -2.70
N LEU A 190 -16.73 12.55 -3.01
CA LEU A 190 -18.06 12.82 -2.45
C LEU A 190 -19.06 11.71 -2.82
N THR A 191 -19.07 11.30 -4.08
CA THR A 191 -19.91 10.21 -4.55
C THR A 191 -19.60 8.89 -3.82
N GLN A 192 -18.32 8.59 -3.56
CA GLN A 192 -17.92 7.40 -2.80
C GLN A 192 -18.51 7.38 -1.37
N LEU A 193 -18.69 8.53 -0.73
CA LEU A 193 -19.32 8.63 0.59
C LEU A 193 -20.82 8.34 0.59
N MET A 194 -21.44 8.34 -0.59
CA MET A 194 -22.87 8.04 -0.76
C MET A 194 -23.12 6.54 -1.01
N PHE A 195 -22.08 5.71 -1.09
CA PHE A 195 -22.24 4.27 -1.28
C PHE A 195 -22.92 3.59 -0.09
N PRO A 196 -23.71 2.52 -0.37
CA PRO A 196 -24.43 1.80 0.66
C PRO A 196 -23.48 1.19 1.70
N GLN A 197 -23.91 1.21 2.93
CA GLN A 197 -23.31 0.48 4.05
C GLN A 197 -24.21 -0.72 4.38
N PHE A 198 -23.66 -1.72 5.06
CA PHE A 198 -24.51 -2.78 5.59
C PHE A 198 -25.48 -2.21 6.63
N ASP A 199 -26.73 -2.63 6.57
CA ASP A 199 -27.70 -2.34 7.60
C ASP A 199 -27.25 -2.97 8.92
N ASP A 200 -27.17 -2.17 9.99
CA ASP A 200 -26.69 -2.60 11.30
C ASP A 200 -27.61 -3.66 11.94
N ASP A 201 -28.91 -3.65 11.61
CA ASP A 201 -29.92 -4.58 12.11
C ASP A 201 -29.96 -5.89 11.31
N SER A 202 -29.19 -6.03 10.22
CA SER A 202 -29.18 -7.25 9.41
C SER A 202 -28.46 -8.39 10.14
N SER A 203 -29.10 -9.57 10.18
CA SER A 203 -28.48 -10.81 10.67
C SER A 203 -27.30 -11.19 9.77
N ARG A 204 -26.14 -11.43 10.36
CA ARG A 204 -24.90 -11.77 9.65
C ARG A 204 -24.20 -12.94 10.35
N ASP A 205 -23.77 -13.91 9.56
CA ASP A 205 -22.87 -14.93 10.04
C ASP A 205 -21.45 -14.40 10.01
N LEU A 206 -20.87 -14.16 11.19
CA LEU A 206 -19.51 -13.65 11.32
C LEU A 206 -18.51 -14.77 11.03
N LEU A 207 -17.85 -14.73 9.88
CA LEU A 207 -16.78 -15.65 9.53
C LEU A 207 -15.48 -15.32 10.27
N THR A 208 -15.06 -14.07 10.22
CA THR A 208 -13.85 -13.59 10.89
C THR A 208 -13.89 -12.08 11.11
N ARG A 209 -12.97 -11.59 11.95
CA ARG A 209 -12.66 -10.17 12.11
C ARG A 209 -11.23 -9.91 11.72
N ALA A 210 -11.00 -8.88 10.91
CA ALA A 210 -9.67 -8.50 10.46
C ALA A 210 -9.58 -6.99 10.27
N MET A 211 -8.43 -6.51 9.80
CA MET A 211 -8.16 -5.08 9.72
C MET A 211 -8.94 -4.40 8.59
N PRO A 212 -9.76 -3.38 8.88
CA PRO A 212 -10.41 -2.58 7.83
C PRO A 212 -9.36 -1.69 7.17
N ALA A 213 -8.89 -2.10 6.01
CA ALA A 213 -7.87 -1.39 5.25
C ALA A 213 -8.47 -0.29 4.35
N SER A 214 -9.69 -0.50 3.87
CA SER A 214 -10.50 0.50 3.17
C SER A 214 -11.97 0.27 3.54
N PRO A 215 -12.68 1.29 4.05
CA PRO A 215 -14.06 1.16 4.50
C PRO A 215 -15.03 0.91 3.34
N GLY A 216 -16.22 0.46 3.69
CA GLY A 216 -17.32 0.20 2.78
C GLY A 216 -17.96 -1.17 3.00
N ALA A 217 -18.96 -1.48 2.19
CA ALA A 217 -19.62 -2.77 2.14
C ALA A 217 -19.48 -3.34 0.73
N ALA A 218 -19.07 -4.59 0.62
CA ALA A 218 -19.01 -5.31 -0.65
C ALA A 218 -19.64 -6.68 -0.49
N VAL A 219 -20.42 -7.07 -1.47
CA VAL A 219 -21.08 -8.38 -1.56
C VAL A 219 -20.83 -8.94 -2.95
N GLY A 220 -20.52 -10.23 -3.05
CA GLY A 220 -20.28 -10.85 -4.35
C GLY A 220 -19.79 -12.29 -4.23
N TYR A 221 -19.62 -12.92 -5.38
CA TYR A 221 -19.00 -14.24 -5.47
C TYR A 221 -17.53 -14.17 -5.11
N ILE A 222 -17.04 -15.22 -4.46
CA ILE A 222 -15.61 -15.34 -4.15
C ILE A 222 -14.86 -15.71 -5.44
N ALA A 223 -13.77 -15.00 -5.71
CA ALA A 223 -12.78 -15.38 -6.71
C ALA A 223 -11.41 -15.47 -6.06
N PHE A 224 -10.66 -16.53 -6.35
CA PHE A 224 -9.35 -16.79 -5.76
C PHE A 224 -8.18 -16.38 -6.65
N ASP A 225 -8.45 -15.99 -7.88
CA ASP A 225 -7.45 -15.50 -8.83
C ASP A 225 -7.98 -14.35 -9.70
N ASN A 226 -7.07 -13.73 -10.46
CA ASN A 226 -7.38 -12.58 -11.31
C ASN A 226 -8.32 -12.93 -12.46
N ASP A 227 -8.08 -14.06 -13.12
CA ASP A 227 -8.78 -14.45 -14.33
C ASP A 227 -10.25 -14.76 -14.01
N GLU A 228 -10.50 -15.45 -12.88
CA GLU A 228 -11.82 -15.68 -12.37
C GLU A 228 -12.53 -14.38 -12.01
N ALA A 229 -11.84 -13.49 -11.28
CA ALA A 229 -12.42 -12.21 -10.87
C ALA A 229 -12.82 -11.35 -12.08
N VAL A 230 -11.95 -11.23 -13.07
CA VAL A 230 -12.19 -10.48 -14.31
C VAL A 230 -13.32 -11.13 -15.11
N SER A 231 -13.25 -12.45 -15.35
CA SER A 231 -14.24 -13.17 -16.15
C SER A 231 -15.66 -13.10 -15.56
N ARG A 232 -15.79 -13.17 -14.22
CA ARG A 232 -17.08 -13.01 -13.55
C ARG A 232 -17.60 -11.57 -13.64
N ALA A 233 -16.72 -10.59 -13.41
CA ALA A 233 -17.10 -9.19 -13.49
C ALA A 233 -17.54 -8.78 -14.91
N GLU A 234 -16.91 -9.32 -15.95
CA GLU A 234 -17.31 -9.11 -17.35
C GLU A 234 -18.70 -9.68 -17.65
N LYS A 235 -19.13 -10.72 -16.93
CA LYS A 235 -20.49 -11.28 -17.02
C LYS A 235 -21.53 -10.50 -16.21
N GLY A 236 -21.08 -9.45 -15.47
CA GLY A 236 -21.94 -8.61 -14.64
C GLY A 236 -22.09 -9.10 -13.20
N ASP A 237 -21.33 -10.11 -12.78
CA ASP A 237 -21.33 -10.57 -11.40
C ASP A 237 -20.55 -9.58 -10.49
N SER A 238 -21.06 -9.37 -9.28
CA SER A 238 -20.29 -8.74 -8.22
C SER A 238 -19.31 -9.76 -7.62
N VAL A 239 -18.05 -9.41 -7.44
CA VAL A 239 -16.97 -10.32 -7.05
C VAL A 239 -16.20 -9.80 -5.85
N ILE A 240 -15.85 -10.69 -4.93
CA ILE A 240 -14.86 -10.45 -3.86
C ILE A 240 -13.60 -11.22 -4.22
N LEU A 241 -12.51 -10.48 -4.44
CA LEU A 241 -11.19 -11.10 -4.65
C LEU A 241 -10.61 -11.53 -3.30
N VAL A 242 -10.39 -12.83 -3.14
CA VAL A 242 -9.88 -13.43 -1.90
C VAL A 242 -8.48 -14.00 -2.17
N ARG A 243 -7.48 -13.45 -1.49
CA ARG A 243 -6.07 -13.86 -1.66
C ARG A 243 -5.43 -14.13 -0.30
N ARG A 244 -4.35 -14.89 -0.30
CA ARG A 244 -3.50 -15.03 0.88
C ARG A 244 -2.82 -13.69 1.18
N GLU A 245 -2.19 -13.10 0.19
CA GLU A 245 -1.69 -11.73 0.08
C GLU A 245 -1.85 -11.25 -1.37
N THR A 246 -1.86 -9.94 -1.62
CA THR A 246 -1.83 -9.44 -3.00
C THR A 246 -0.46 -8.90 -3.37
N ASN A 247 -0.12 -9.04 -4.63
CA ASN A 247 1.05 -8.46 -5.25
C ASN A 247 0.64 -7.58 -6.45
N PRO A 248 1.56 -6.87 -7.08
CA PRO A 248 1.23 -6.00 -8.21
C PRO A 248 0.57 -6.68 -9.41
N ASP A 249 0.77 -7.99 -9.59
CA ASP A 249 0.15 -8.75 -10.68
C ASP A 249 -1.35 -9.03 -10.42
N ASP A 250 -1.80 -8.88 -9.16
CA ASP A 250 -3.22 -8.99 -8.80
C ASP A 250 -4.05 -7.74 -9.16
N LEU A 251 -3.43 -6.70 -9.73
CA LEU A 251 -4.11 -5.45 -10.06
C LEU A 251 -5.35 -5.63 -10.97
N PRO A 252 -5.35 -6.45 -12.02
CA PRO A 252 -6.55 -6.65 -12.85
C PRO A 252 -7.74 -7.19 -12.05
N GLY A 253 -7.52 -8.22 -11.22
CA GLY A 253 -8.56 -8.79 -10.35
C GLY A 253 -9.05 -7.79 -9.30
N MET A 254 -8.16 -7.01 -8.71
CA MET A 254 -8.52 -5.94 -7.77
C MET A 254 -9.34 -4.83 -8.43
N VAL A 255 -9.08 -4.51 -9.67
CA VAL A 255 -9.87 -3.53 -10.46
C VAL A 255 -11.27 -4.07 -10.75
N ALA A 256 -11.38 -5.34 -11.09
CA ALA A 256 -12.66 -5.99 -11.41
C ALA A 256 -13.55 -6.22 -10.17
N ALA A 257 -12.94 -6.57 -9.04
CA ALA A 257 -13.65 -6.92 -7.82
C ALA A 257 -14.40 -5.73 -7.18
N ALA A 258 -15.53 -6.01 -6.54
CA ALA A 258 -16.26 -5.06 -5.68
C ALA A 258 -15.55 -4.86 -4.32
N GLY A 259 -14.85 -5.88 -3.84
CA GLY A 259 -14.08 -5.83 -2.61
C GLY A 259 -12.89 -6.79 -2.61
N VAL A 260 -11.95 -6.57 -1.69
CA VAL A 260 -10.73 -7.39 -1.55
C VAL A 260 -10.61 -7.88 -0.11
N LEU A 261 -10.33 -9.16 0.04
CA LEU A 261 -10.07 -9.81 1.32
C LEU A 261 -8.70 -10.51 1.25
N THR A 262 -7.82 -10.25 2.23
CA THR A 262 -6.55 -10.98 2.32
C THR A 262 -6.37 -11.61 3.69
N ALA A 263 -5.81 -12.84 3.71
CA ALA A 263 -5.46 -13.51 4.96
C ALA A 263 -4.28 -12.83 5.66
N ARG A 264 -3.39 -12.20 4.91
CA ARG A 264 -2.19 -11.53 5.42
C ARG A 264 -2.13 -10.07 5.00
N GLY A 265 -1.28 -9.31 5.66
CA GLY A 265 -1.00 -7.91 5.37
C GLY A 265 -1.65 -6.94 6.33
N GLY A 266 -1.06 -5.75 6.45
CA GLY A 266 -1.48 -4.65 7.29
C GLY A 266 -2.07 -3.48 6.49
N LYS A 267 -2.23 -2.32 7.16
CA LYS A 267 -2.75 -1.08 6.55
C LYS A 267 -1.87 -0.52 5.42
N THR A 268 -0.62 -0.94 5.36
CA THR A 268 0.38 -0.50 4.38
C THR A 268 0.66 -1.55 3.29
N SER A 269 0.03 -2.74 3.38
CA SER A 269 0.18 -3.79 2.37
C SER A 269 -0.30 -3.33 0.98
N HIS A 270 0.17 -4.02 -0.06
CA HIS A 270 -0.25 -3.75 -1.44
C HIS A 270 -1.78 -3.74 -1.59
N ALA A 271 -2.48 -4.73 -1.02
CA ALA A 271 -3.95 -4.80 -1.04
C ALA A 271 -4.57 -3.53 -0.44
N ALA A 272 -4.11 -3.11 0.73
CA ALA A 272 -4.63 -1.95 1.44
C ALA A 272 -4.42 -0.64 0.68
N VAL A 273 -3.21 -0.40 0.19
CA VAL A 273 -2.85 0.85 -0.50
C VAL A 273 -3.59 0.96 -1.83
N VAL A 274 -3.63 -0.12 -2.61
CA VAL A 274 -4.28 -0.14 -3.92
C VAL A 274 -5.79 0.00 -3.78
N ALA A 275 -6.43 -0.78 -2.89
CA ALA A 275 -7.88 -0.71 -2.68
C ALA A 275 -8.33 0.69 -2.21
N ARG A 276 -7.61 1.33 -1.28
CA ARG A 276 -7.89 2.72 -0.88
C ARG A 276 -7.81 3.68 -2.06
N GLY A 277 -6.75 3.58 -2.85
CA GLY A 277 -6.62 4.41 -4.05
C GLY A 277 -7.74 4.22 -5.07
N MET A 278 -8.44 3.08 -5.01
CA MET A 278 -9.60 2.76 -5.86
C MET A 278 -10.95 3.10 -5.20
N GLY A 279 -10.98 3.45 -3.93
CA GLY A 279 -12.23 3.58 -3.18
C GLY A 279 -12.97 2.25 -3.01
N LYS A 280 -12.27 1.11 -3.07
CA LYS A 280 -12.86 -0.23 -2.93
C LYS A 280 -12.75 -0.72 -1.50
N THR A 281 -13.77 -1.41 -1.03
CA THR A 281 -13.76 -2.08 0.27
C THR A 281 -12.60 -3.07 0.34
N CYS A 282 -11.84 -3.01 1.43
CA CYS A 282 -10.73 -3.94 1.63
C CYS A 282 -10.57 -4.31 3.11
N VAL A 283 -10.47 -5.61 3.35
CA VAL A 283 -10.16 -6.20 4.66
C VAL A 283 -8.86 -7.00 4.51
N CYS A 284 -7.87 -6.70 5.35
CA CYS A 284 -6.56 -7.35 5.33
C CYS A 284 -6.26 -8.05 6.66
N GLY A 285 -5.35 -9.05 6.64
CA GLY A 285 -4.89 -9.71 7.85
C GLY A 285 -5.94 -10.60 8.49
N ALA A 286 -6.78 -11.25 7.70
CA ALA A 286 -7.76 -12.26 8.15
C ALA A 286 -7.06 -13.60 8.41
N GLU A 287 -6.12 -13.65 9.36
CA GLU A 287 -5.20 -14.77 9.60
C GLU A 287 -5.91 -16.06 10.01
N SER A 288 -7.13 -15.98 10.54
CA SER A 288 -7.94 -17.13 10.86
C SER A 288 -8.47 -17.88 9.63
N LEU A 289 -8.40 -17.25 8.44
CA LEU A 289 -8.82 -17.88 7.19
C LEU A 289 -7.67 -18.66 6.57
N VAL A 290 -7.94 -19.91 6.25
CA VAL A 290 -7.06 -20.75 5.44
C VAL A 290 -7.58 -20.71 4.01
N ILE A 291 -6.79 -20.08 3.12
CA ILE A 291 -7.16 -19.93 1.71
C ILE A 291 -6.41 -20.97 0.89
N ASP A 292 -7.17 -21.86 0.27
CA ASP A 292 -6.69 -22.82 -0.73
C ASP A 292 -7.28 -22.48 -2.10
N ALA A 293 -6.57 -21.63 -2.84
CA ALA A 293 -7.00 -21.19 -4.16
C ALA A 293 -7.08 -22.36 -5.17
N ALA A 294 -6.32 -23.44 -4.99
CA ALA A 294 -6.35 -24.59 -5.88
C ALA A 294 -7.60 -25.46 -5.64
N ALA A 295 -8.04 -25.54 -4.39
CA ALA A 295 -9.26 -26.26 -4.02
C ALA A 295 -10.54 -25.40 -4.13
N GLY A 296 -10.39 -24.08 -4.30
CA GLY A 296 -11.52 -23.14 -4.33
C GLY A 296 -12.17 -22.92 -2.96
N THR A 297 -11.39 -23.01 -1.89
CA THR A 297 -11.89 -22.89 -0.51
C THR A 297 -11.03 -21.98 0.36
#